data_2581b02a09eb4d50518607e937a5fb5a
#
_entry.id   2581b02a09eb4d50518607e937a5fb5a
#
_cell.length_a   1.000
_cell.length_b   1.000
_cell.length_c   1.000
_cell.angle_alpha   90.00
_cell.angle_beta   90.00
_cell.angle_gamma   90.00
#
_symmetry.space_group_name_H-M   'P 1'
#
loop_
_entity.id
_entity.type
_entity.pdbx_description
1 polymer ?
#
loop_
_entity_poly.entity_id
_entity_poly.type
_entity_poly.pdbx_seq_one_letter_code
_entity_poly.pdbx_strand_id
1 'polypeptide(L)'
;MKNFLLTTCLFVSLAVISDDHESSEKSLADRLTNNPNYLLSFKECKETKEGVAGLLALSEAVWKEIEANPDNEEKWMEVAVLADMAANYSEIYDVWCKDMIAQRMKMRMMAEKKKLKKDKKD
;
A
#
# COMPACT_ATOMS: atom_id res chain seq x y z
N MET A 1 -40.19 42.04 -26.54
CA MET A 1 -40.54 40.60 -26.41
C MET A 1 -39.46 39.93 -25.59
N LYS A 2 -39.85 39.52 -24.39
CA LYS A 2 -38.94 39.01 -23.33
C LYS A 2 -38.81 37.50 -23.50
N ASN A 3 -37.61 37.02 -23.82
CA ASN A 3 -37.34 35.60 -23.76
C ASN A 3 -36.64 35.26 -22.44
N PHE A 4 -37.43 34.65 -21.58
CA PHE A 4 -37.01 34.11 -20.30
C PHE A 4 -36.41 32.72 -20.54
N LEU A 5 -35.10 32.58 -20.46
CA LEU A 5 -34.41 31.29 -20.52
C LEU A 5 -34.35 30.71 -19.10
N LEU A 6 -35.20 29.71 -18.87
CA LEU A 6 -35.23 28.91 -17.66
C LEU A 6 -33.99 28.00 -17.68
N THR A 7 -33.02 28.30 -16.84
CA THR A 7 -31.89 27.41 -16.57
C THR A 7 -32.29 26.39 -15.52
N THR A 8 -32.55 25.18 -15.96
CA THR A 8 -32.88 24.05 -15.08
C THR A 8 -31.57 23.54 -14.47
N CYS A 9 -31.34 23.87 -13.21
CA CYS A 9 -30.24 23.22 -12.41
C CYS A 9 -30.63 21.77 -12.13
N LEU A 10 -29.95 20.85 -12.81
CA LEU A 10 -29.97 19.43 -12.45
C LEU A 10 -29.11 19.24 -11.19
N PHE A 11 -29.77 19.10 -10.06
CA PHE A 11 -29.11 18.59 -8.84
C PHE A 11 -28.87 17.09 -9.03
N VAL A 12 -27.63 16.73 -9.38
CA VAL A 12 -27.16 15.37 -9.26
C VAL A 12 -26.91 15.12 -7.78
N SER A 13 -27.87 14.46 -7.13
CA SER A 13 -27.67 13.93 -5.78
C SER A 13 -26.64 12.80 -5.84
N LEU A 14 -25.40 13.09 -5.48
CA LEU A 14 -24.43 12.05 -5.13
C LEU A 14 -24.94 11.37 -3.85
N ALA A 15 -25.52 10.20 -4.00
CA ALA A 15 -25.73 9.28 -2.89
C ALA A 15 -24.34 8.88 -2.38
N VAL A 16 -23.93 9.49 -1.28
CA VAL A 16 -22.81 9.00 -0.46
C VAL A 16 -23.29 7.67 0.09
N ILE A 17 -22.76 6.59 -0.45
CA ILE A 17 -22.86 5.27 0.16
C ILE A 17 -21.95 5.33 1.40
N SER A 18 -22.55 5.67 2.53
CA SER A 18 -21.94 5.48 3.84
C SER A 18 -21.93 3.97 4.07
N ASP A 19 -20.80 3.34 3.76
CA ASP A 19 -20.50 1.99 4.21
C ASP A 19 -20.14 2.12 5.68
N ASP A 20 -21.15 1.99 6.55
CA ASP A 20 -21.03 1.90 8.00
C ASP A 20 -20.34 0.57 8.37
N HIS A 21 -19.05 0.46 8.09
CA HIS A 21 -18.15 -0.43 8.77
C HIS A 21 -17.43 0.35 9.87
N GLU A 22 -18.21 0.78 10.87
CA GLU A 22 -17.71 1.25 12.15
C GLU A 22 -17.21 0.06 12.97
N SER A 23 -16.16 -0.60 12.48
CA SER A 23 -15.21 -1.25 13.36
C SER A 23 -14.31 -0.12 13.85
N SER A 24 -14.37 0.21 15.11
CA SER A 24 -13.49 1.12 15.83
C SER A 24 -12.02 0.67 15.65
N GLU A 25 -11.48 0.84 14.44
CA GLU A 25 -10.06 0.65 14.17
C GLU A 25 -9.35 1.79 14.86
N LYS A 26 -8.73 1.47 16.01
CA LYS A 26 -7.79 2.37 16.67
C LYS A 26 -6.82 2.89 15.63
N SER A 27 -6.57 4.20 15.63
CA SER A 27 -5.64 4.79 14.68
C SER A 27 -4.28 4.08 14.76
N LEU A 28 -3.52 4.06 13.68
CA LEU A 28 -2.18 3.46 13.68
C LEU A 28 -1.31 4.06 14.80
N ALA A 29 -1.43 5.37 15.03
CA ALA A 29 -0.73 6.07 16.10
C ALA A 29 -1.09 5.53 17.48
N ASP A 30 -2.39 5.30 17.76
CA ASP A 30 -2.84 4.74 19.05
C ASP A 30 -2.31 3.32 19.26
N ARG A 31 -2.25 2.52 18.20
CA ARG A 31 -1.74 1.14 18.27
C ARG A 31 -0.23 1.12 18.54
N LEU A 32 0.53 1.99 17.91
CA LEU A 32 1.97 2.12 18.09
C LEU A 32 2.34 2.67 19.47
N THR A 33 1.57 3.64 19.97
CA THR A 33 1.81 4.26 21.28
C THR A 33 1.51 3.30 22.43
N ASN A 34 0.46 2.48 22.30
CA ASN A 34 0.00 1.59 23.35
C ASN A 34 0.65 0.20 23.33
N ASN A 35 1.36 -0.15 22.27
CA ASN A 35 2.06 -1.42 22.15
C ASN A 35 3.39 -1.24 21.42
N PRO A 36 4.50 -1.05 22.14
CA PRO A 36 5.82 -0.83 21.55
C PRO A 36 6.32 -2.01 20.70
N ASN A 37 5.75 -3.20 20.88
CA ASN A 37 6.04 -4.39 20.07
C ASN A 37 5.01 -4.59 18.95
N TYR A 38 4.19 -3.58 18.67
CA TYR A 38 3.19 -3.67 17.63
C TYR A 38 3.86 -3.80 16.26
N LEU A 39 3.46 -4.83 15.56
CA LEU A 39 3.81 -5.03 14.16
C LEU A 39 2.60 -4.66 13.29
N LEU A 40 2.86 -4.14 12.10
CA LEU A 40 1.80 -3.92 11.13
C LEU A 40 1.05 -5.22 10.84
N SER A 41 -0.25 -5.14 10.58
CA SER A 41 -1.05 -6.29 10.18
C SER A 41 -0.55 -6.85 8.84
N PHE A 42 -0.92 -8.09 8.53
CA PHE A 42 -0.56 -8.70 7.24
C PHE A 42 -1.07 -7.89 6.05
N LYS A 43 -2.26 -7.29 6.16
CA LYS A 43 -2.84 -6.43 5.14
C LYS A 43 -1.99 -5.17 4.94
N GLU A 44 -1.67 -4.46 6.02
CA GLU A 44 -0.83 -3.25 5.98
C GLU A 44 0.56 -3.55 5.41
N CYS A 45 1.16 -4.69 5.78
CA CYS A 45 2.45 -5.11 5.24
C CYS A 45 2.38 -5.44 3.74
N LYS A 46 1.30 -6.05 3.29
CA LYS A 46 1.07 -6.31 1.88
C LYS A 46 0.94 -5.00 1.10
N GLU A 47 0.14 -4.07 1.60
CA GLU A 47 -0.08 -2.75 1.00
C GLU A 47 1.21 -1.94 0.95
N THR A 48 2.05 -1.98 2.00
CA THR A 48 3.37 -1.34 2.02
C THR A 48 4.26 -1.91 0.91
N LYS A 49 4.31 -3.23 0.76
CA LYS A 49 5.08 -3.89 -0.28
C LYS A 49 4.57 -3.56 -1.69
N GLU A 50 3.26 -3.51 -1.87
CA GLU A 50 2.63 -3.12 -3.14
C GLU A 50 2.92 -1.66 -3.47
N GLY A 51 2.96 -0.78 -2.46
CA GLY A 51 3.37 0.62 -2.59
C GLY A 51 4.81 0.75 -3.12
N VAL A 52 5.75 -0.01 -2.55
CA VAL A 52 7.14 -0.04 -3.06
C VAL A 52 7.18 -0.49 -4.52
N ALA A 53 6.47 -1.55 -4.87
CA ALA A 53 6.40 -2.03 -6.24
C ALA A 53 5.82 -0.97 -7.21
N GLY A 54 4.80 -0.23 -6.78
CA GLY A 54 4.23 0.88 -7.54
C GLY A 54 5.23 2.01 -7.76
N LEU A 55 5.98 2.41 -6.73
CA LEU A 55 7.03 3.43 -6.85
C LEU A 55 8.14 3.01 -7.82
N LEU A 56 8.55 1.74 -7.79
CA LEU A 56 9.54 1.21 -8.73
C LEU A 56 9.03 1.21 -10.18
N ALA A 57 7.75 0.88 -10.39
CA ALA A 57 7.14 0.93 -11.72
C ALA A 57 7.04 2.37 -12.24
N LEU A 58 6.72 3.34 -11.40
CA LEU A 58 6.75 4.77 -11.75
C LEU A 58 8.17 5.22 -12.09
N SER A 59 9.15 4.81 -11.29
CA SER A 59 10.57 5.12 -11.55
C SER A 59 11.03 4.59 -12.91
N GLU A 60 10.61 3.38 -13.30
CA GLU A 60 10.93 2.83 -14.63
C GLU A 60 10.38 3.71 -15.77
N ALA A 61 9.16 4.23 -15.60
CA ALA A 61 8.57 5.13 -16.59
C ALA A 61 9.39 6.43 -16.72
N VAL A 62 9.78 7.04 -15.60
CA VAL A 62 10.60 8.27 -15.58
C VAL A 62 11.99 8.01 -16.17
N TRP A 63 12.60 6.86 -15.91
CA TRP A 63 13.88 6.47 -16.49
C TRP A 63 13.84 6.44 -18.02
N LYS A 64 12.78 5.92 -18.62
CA LYS A 64 12.60 5.92 -20.08
C LYS A 64 12.55 7.35 -20.65
N GLU A 65 11.94 8.29 -19.90
CA GLU A 65 11.92 9.70 -20.32
C GLU A 65 13.32 10.34 -20.20
N ILE A 66 14.08 10.01 -19.15
CA ILE A 66 15.47 10.47 -18.97
C ILE A 66 16.37 9.91 -20.09
N GLU A 67 16.23 8.63 -20.45
CA GLU A 67 16.99 8.02 -21.55
C GLU A 67 16.71 8.72 -22.88
N ALA A 68 15.47 9.16 -23.11
CA ALA A 68 15.09 9.90 -24.32
C ALA A 68 15.58 11.35 -24.30
N ASN A 69 15.69 11.99 -23.12
CA ASN A 69 16.15 13.36 -22.93
C ASN A 69 16.97 13.50 -21.63
N PRO A 70 18.28 13.17 -21.67
CA PRO A 70 19.14 13.19 -20.48
C PRO A 70 19.33 14.55 -19.82
N ASP A 71 19.07 15.64 -20.54
CA ASP A 71 19.24 17.01 -20.06
C ASP A 71 18.00 17.53 -19.30
N ASN A 72 16.97 16.72 -19.13
CA ASN A 72 15.75 17.09 -18.41
C ASN A 72 15.94 16.98 -16.89
N GLU A 73 16.37 18.09 -16.28
CA GLU A 73 16.61 18.18 -14.81
C GLU A 73 15.36 17.85 -13.98
N GLU A 74 14.16 18.20 -14.46
CA GLU A 74 12.92 17.91 -13.77
C GLU A 74 12.71 16.40 -13.59
N LYS A 75 13.01 15.61 -14.63
CA LYS A 75 12.90 14.15 -14.56
C LYS A 75 13.95 13.51 -13.68
N TRP A 76 15.13 14.07 -13.60
CA TRP A 76 16.14 13.62 -12.65
C TRP A 76 15.70 13.88 -11.19
N MET A 77 15.07 15.02 -10.91
CA MET A 77 14.49 15.27 -9.58
C MET A 77 13.33 14.33 -9.29
N GLU A 78 12.44 14.09 -10.24
CA GLU A 78 11.31 13.19 -10.08
C GLU A 78 11.76 11.77 -9.72
N VAL A 79 12.73 11.21 -10.45
CA VAL A 79 13.23 9.85 -10.15
C VAL A 79 13.94 9.78 -8.80
N ALA A 80 14.64 10.82 -8.39
CA ALA A 80 15.28 10.89 -7.08
C ALA A 80 14.24 10.85 -5.95
N VAL A 81 13.15 11.62 -6.06
CA VAL A 81 12.05 11.60 -5.08
C VAL A 81 11.38 10.23 -5.01
N LEU A 82 11.13 9.60 -6.16
CA LEU A 82 10.55 8.25 -6.19
C LEU A 82 11.47 7.22 -5.52
N ALA A 83 12.78 7.32 -5.73
CA ALA A 83 13.78 6.47 -5.08
C ALA A 83 13.80 6.65 -3.57
N ASP A 84 13.77 7.89 -3.08
CA ASP A 84 13.72 8.19 -1.64
C ASP A 84 12.43 7.66 -1.00
N MET A 85 11.29 7.84 -1.66
CA MET A 85 10.03 7.28 -1.18
C MET A 85 10.07 5.75 -1.12
N ALA A 86 10.60 5.08 -2.15
CA ALA A 86 10.73 3.63 -2.17
C ALA A 86 11.65 3.13 -1.05
N ALA A 87 12.76 3.83 -0.79
CA ALA A 87 13.67 3.53 0.32
C ALA A 87 12.97 3.64 1.68
N ASN A 88 12.25 4.75 1.92
CA ASN A 88 11.52 4.97 3.17
C ASN A 88 10.44 3.90 3.41
N TYR A 89 9.66 3.54 2.40
CA TYR A 89 8.66 2.46 2.52
C TYR A 89 9.30 1.09 2.74
N SER A 90 10.47 0.85 2.14
CA SER A 90 11.22 -0.39 2.35
C SER A 90 11.74 -0.49 3.79
N GLU A 91 12.16 0.62 4.38
CA GLU A 91 12.57 0.66 5.79
C GLU A 91 11.39 0.39 6.73
N ILE A 92 10.23 0.99 6.48
CA ILE A 92 8.99 0.69 7.23
C ILE A 92 8.67 -0.81 7.14
N TYR A 93 8.76 -1.41 5.95
CA TYR A 93 8.54 -2.84 5.77
C TYR A 93 9.55 -3.68 6.55
N ASP A 94 10.82 -3.33 6.53
CA ASP A 94 11.88 -4.06 7.23
C ASP A 94 11.68 -4.04 8.76
N VAL A 95 11.34 -2.88 9.31
CA VAL A 95 11.11 -2.69 10.75
C VAL A 95 9.82 -3.34 11.23
N TRP A 96 8.71 -3.20 10.50
CA TRP A 96 7.36 -3.52 11.01
C TRP A 96 6.76 -4.80 10.44
N CYS A 97 7.28 -5.32 9.33
CA CYS A 97 6.66 -6.42 8.59
C CYS A 97 7.51 -7.68 8.52
N LYS A 98 8.82 -7.54 8.42
CA LYS A 98 9.75 -8.64 8.11
C LYS A 98 9.62 -9.80 9.09
N ASP A 99 9.64 -9.53 10.38
CA ASP A 99 9.58 -10.56 11.41
C ASP A 99 8.23 -11.28 11.43
N MET A 100 7.13 -10.53 11.26
CA MET A 100 5.80 -11.11 11.17
C MET A 100 5.66 -12.03 9.97
N ILE A 101 6.16 -11.63 8.82
CA ILE A 101 6.15 -12.45 7.60
C ILE A 101 7.01 -13.70 7.80
N ALA A 102 8.20 -13.58 8.36
CA ALA A 102 9.09 -14.71 8.65
C ALA A 102 8.43 -15.72 9.60
N GLN A 103 7.78 -15.25 10.66
CA GLN A 103 7.04 -16.10 11.60
C GLN A 103 5.89 -16.85 10.91
N ARG A 104 5.10 -16.17 10.07
CA ARG A 104 4.00 -16.82 9.32
C ARG A 104 4.51 -17.88 8.35
N MET A 105 5.59 -17.61 7.63
CA MET A 105 6.23 -18.58 6.75
C MET A 105 6.69 -19.82 7.53
N LYS A 106 7.33 -19.63 8.68
CA LYS A 106 7.77 -20.73 9.56
C LYS A 106 6.59 -21.59 10.04
N MET A 107 5.50 -20.95 10.46
CA MET A 107 4.28 -21.68 10.89
C MET A 107 3.68 -22.48 9.74
N ARG A 108 3.62 -21.93 8.54
CA ARG A 108 3.11 -22.61 7.34
C ARG A 108 3.95 -23.83 6.99
N MET A 109 5.27 -23.69 6.97
CA MET A 109 6.18 -24.81 6.71
C MET A 109 6.04 -25.94 7.76
N MET A 110 5.84 -25.58 9.03
CA MET A 110 5.61 -26.57 10.09
C MET A 110 4.26 -27.30 9.90
N ALA A 111 3.22 -26.59 9.48
CA ALA A 111 1.92 -27.19 9.20
C ALA A 111 1.98 -28.18 8.02
N GLU A 112 2.68 -27.82 6.96
CA GLU A 112 2.91 -28.68 5.80
C GLU A 112 3.69 -29.95 6.18
N LYS A 113 4.76 -29.82 6.97
CA LYS A 113 5.53 -30.97 7.48
C LYS A 113 4.67 -31.90 8.34
N LYS A 114 3.75 -31.36 9.14
CA LYS A 114 2.81 -32.19 9.93
C LYS A 114 1.84 -32.96 9.05
N LYS A 115 1.30 -32.35 7.99
CA LYS A 115 0.43 -33.04 7.01
C LYS A 115 1.14 -34.19 6.35
N LEU A 116 2.33 -33.94 5.80
CA LEU A 116 3.14 -34.99 5.14
C LEU A 116 3.52 -36.17 6.05
N LYS A 117 3.68 -35.93 7.37
CA LYS A 117 3.93 -37.01 8.33
C LYS A 117 2.67 -37.82 8.63
N LYS A 118 1.47 -37.22 8.56
CA LYS A 118 0.20 -37.88 8.78
C LYS A 118 -0.14 -38.80 7.59
N ASP A 119 0.01 -38.28 6.37
CA ASP A 119 -0.27 -39.00 5.12
C ASP A 119 0.67 -40.19 4.87
N LYS A 120 1.82 -40.27 5.56
CA LYS A 120 2.75 -41.42 5.51
C LYS A 120 2.45 -42.50 6.55
N LYS A 121 1.52 -42.26 7.46
CA LYS A 121 1.22 -43.14 8.58
C LYS A 121 -0.10 -43.93 8.38
N ASP A 122 -0.91 -43.46 7.44
CA ASP A 122 -2.11 -44.12 6.94
C ASP A 122 -1.76 -44.89 5.67
#